data_87f191d773efa5826fb17cee12a3c1b4
#
_entry.id   87f191d773efa5826fb17cee12a3c1b4
#
_cell.length_a   1.000
_cell.length_b   1.000
_cell.length_c   1.000
_cell.angle_alpha   90.00
_cell.angle_beta   90.00
_cell.angle_gamma   90.00
#
_symmetry.space_group_name_H-M   'P 1'
#
loop_
_entity.id
_entity.type
_entity.pdbx_description
1 polymer ?
#
loop_
_entity_poly.entity_id
_entity_poly.type
_entity_poly.pdbx_seq_one_letter_code
_entity_poly.pdbx_strand_id
1 'polypeptide(L)'
;MRVLVTGATGFIGSHVIRELLKRNHQVIATSLDKEGLERFDWYDKVEYVPYNIGPATEENLYTLFKEPELLIHLSWAGIPHFKDLIHLKNVGDNFAFINNLLQNGLKDVTVVGTCLEYGMQEGCLKEDMETRPTTPYGLGKDCLRRFLEQTKKE
;
A
#
# COMPACT_ATOMS: atom_id res chain seq x y z
N MET A 1 16.25 -0.16 9.51
CA MET A 1 15.73 -0.08 8.14
C MET A 1 14.92 1.19 7.99
N ARG A 2 14.94 1.80 6.83
CA ARG A 2 13.97 2.85 6.44
C ARG A 2 12.77 2.22 5.78
N VAL A 3 11.59 2.43 6.35
CA VAL A 3 10.35 1.80 5.92
C VAL A 3 9.37 2.87 5.46
N LEU A 4 8.94 2.80 4.20
CA LEU A 4 7.87 3.63 3.67
C LEU A 4 6.51 2.97 3.98
N VAL A 5 5.61 3.71 4.62
CA VAL A 5 4.25 3.26 4.92
C VAL A 5 3.25 4.16 4.22
N THR A 6 2.50 3.61 3.25
CA THR A 6 1.38 4.34 2.63
C THR A 6 0.08 4.11 3.40
N GLY A 7 -0.87 5.04 3.28
CA GLY A 7 -2.10 4.97 4.08
C GLY A 7 -1.85 5.15 5.58
N ALA A 8 -0.83 5.93 5.92
CA ALA A 8 -0.30 6.14 7.26
C ALA A 8 -1.35 6.61 8.28
N THR A 9 -2.27 7.49 7.87
CA THR A 9 -3.33 8.06 8.71
C THR A 9 -4.56 7.16 8.84
N GLY A 10 -4.59 6.05 8.10
CA GLY A 10 -5.63 5.03 8.22
C GLY A 10 -5.50 4.20 9.50
N PHE A 11 -6.55 3.43 9.81
CA PHE A 11 -6.59 2.59 11.02
C PHE A 11 -5.39 1.63 11.09
N ILE A 12 -5.16 0.82 10.05
CA ILE A 12 -4.04 -0.13 10.03
C ILE A 12 -2.70 0.62 10.00
N GLY A 13 -2.57 1.66 9.17
CA GLY A 13 -1.35 2.43 9.00
C GLY A 13 -0.82 2.99 10.33
N SER A 14 -1.71 3.59 11.13
CA SER A 14 -1.34 4.14 12.43
C SER A 14 -0.80 3.07 13.40
N HIS A 15 -1.38 1.85 13.40
CA HIS A 15 -0.88 0.75 14.21
C HIS A 15 0.46 0.19 13.72
N VAL A 16 0.62 0.06 12.40
CA VAL A 16 1.88 -0.39 11.77
C VAL A 16 3.01 0.57 12.11
N ILE A 17 2.78 1.88 11.98
CA ILE A 17 3.80 2.89 12.31
C ILE A 17 4.25 2.79 13.78
N ARG A 18 3.32 2.69 14.73
CA ARG A 18 3.67 2.52 16.15
C ARG A 18 4.53 1.28 16.39
N GLU A 19 4.20 0.16 15.75
CA GLU A 19 4.98 -1.08 15.91
C GLU A 19 6.36 -0.96 15.27
N LEU A 20 6.50 -0.31 14.11
CA LEU A 20 7.78 -0.06 13.46
C LEU A 20 8.68 0.83 14.32
N LEU A 21 8.15 1.91 14.89
CA LEU A 21 8.88 2.81 15.80
C LEU A 21 9.32 2.08 17.07
N LYS A 22 8.47 1.24 17.65
CA LYS A 22 8.80 0.39 18.81
C LYS A 22 9.97 -0.56 18.52
N ARG A 23 10.09 -1.01 17.26
CA ARG A 23 11.20 -1.85 16.80
C ARG A 23 12.41 -1.05 16.30
N ASN A 24 12.47 0.25 16.56
CA ASN A 24 13.55 1.14 16.17
C ASN A 24 13.80 1.24 14.65
N HIS A 25 12.74 1.13 13.83
CA HIS A 25 12.81 1.44 12.42
C HIS A 25 12.66 2.95 12.17
N GLN A 26 13.32 3.45 11.14
CA GLN A 26 13.07 4.78 10.60
C GLN A 26 11.83 4.69 9.70
N VAL A 27 10.82 5.51 9.97
CA VAL A 27 9.56 5.44 9.24
C VAL A 27 9.37 6.69 8.40
N ILE A 28 9.08 6.48 7.12
CA ILE A 28 8.59 7.49 6.20
C ILE A 28 7.10 7.21 6.04
N ALA A 29 6.27 8.13 6.51
CA ALA A 29 4.82 7.98 6.49
C ALA A 29 4.20 8.83 5.38
N THR A 30 3.27 8.28 4.61
CA THR A 30 2.57 9.03 3.57
C THR A 30 1.08 8.73 3.53
N SER A 31 0.29 9.77 3.30
CA SER A 31 -1.14 9.72 3.01
C SER A 31 -1.56 10.99 2.27
N LEU A 32 -2.87 11.12 2.02
CA LEU A 32 -3.45 12.32 1.42
C LEU A 32 -3.52 13.52 2.35
N ASP A 33 -3.55 13.29 3.68
CA ASP A 33 -3.74 14.33 4.69
C ASP A 33 -2.56 15.29 4.69
N LYS A 34 -2.86 16.58 4.78
CA LYS A 34 -1.87 17.66 4.91
C LYS A 34 -2.00 18.42 6.22
N GLU A 35 -3.11 18.27 6.91
CA GLU A 35 -3.47 18.96 8.14
C GLU A 35 -4.00 18.00 9.19
N GLY A 36 -4.03 18.40 10.45
CA GLY A 36 -4.54 17.61 11.57
C GLY A 36 -3.73 16.36 11.88
N LEU A 37 -2.45 16.34 11.50
CA LEU A 37 -1.55 15.18 11.70
C LEU A 37 -1.05 15.08 13.14
N GLU A 38 -1.07 16.20 13.87
CA GLU A 38 -0.71 16.31 15.29
C GLU A 38 -1.60 15.46 16.22
N ARG A 39 -2.76 15.01 15.74
CA ARG A 39 -3.62 14.05 16.46
C ARG A 39 -3.00 12.66 16.59
N PHE A 40 -1.98 12.34 15.80
CA PHE A 40 -1.29 11.07 15.85
C PHE A 40 -0.05 11.14 16.74
N ASP A 41 0.02 10.27 17.73
CA ASP A 41 1.11 10.18 18.73
C ASP A 41 2.49 9.78 18.15
N TRP A 42 2.51 9.45 16.87
CA TRP A 42 3.71 9.09 16.11
C TRP A 42 4.19 10.20 15.15
N TYR A 43 3.42 11.28 14.97
CA TYR A 43 3.68 12.25 13.89
C TYR A 43 5.07 12.92 14.00
N ASP A 44 5.47 13.30 15.20
CA ASP A 44 6.78 13.92 15.50
C ASP A 44 7.97 12.96 15.47
N LYS A 45 7.70 11.65 15.28
CA LYS A 45 8.70 10.56 15.30
C LYS A 45 8.96 9.96 13.92
N VAL A 46 8.29 10.46 12.89
CA VAL A 46 8.39 9.95 11.51
C VAL A 46 8.71 11.09 10.55
N GLU A 47 9.25 10.75 9.40
CA GLU A 47 9.29 11.69 8.28
C GLU A 47 7.96 11.59 7.51
N TYR A 48 7.15 12.64 7.54
CA TYR A 48 5.86 12.64 6.86
C TYR A 48 5.95 13.36 5.51
N VAL A 49 5.59 12.66 4.45
CA VAL A 49 5.55 13.19 3.08
C VAL A 49 4.13 13.03 2.53
N PRO A 50 3.33 14.10 2.45
CA PRO A 50 1.98 14.01 1.89
C PRO A 50 2.06 13.68 0.40
N TYR A 51 1.36 12.62 -0.02
CA TYR A 51 1.36 12.18 -1.41
C TYR A 51 0.01 11.58 -1.80
N ASN A 52 -0.46 11.94 -3.00
CA ASN A 52 -1.64 11.37 -3.61
C ASN A 52 -1.24 10.34 -4.66
N ILE A 53 -1.45 9.07 -4.38
CA ILE A 53 -1.22 7.99 -5.35
C ILE A 53 -2.22 8.15 -6.49
N GLY A 54 -1.72 8.38 -7.68
CA GLY A 54 -2.47 8.64 -8.90
C GLY A 54 -1.78 8.04 -10.13
N PRO A 55 -2.07 8.55 -11.32
CA PRO A 55 -1.46 8.08 -12.56
C PRO A 55 0.07 8.07 -12.52
N ALA A 56 0.67 7.32 -13.44
CA ALA A 56 2.12 7.26 -13.58
C ALA A 56 2.75 8.66 -13.68
N THR A 57 3.89 8.83 -13.03
CA THR A 57 4.68 10.05 -13.02
C THR A 57 6.12 9.76 -13.47
N GLU A 58 6.78 10.76 -14.06
CA GLU A 58 8.21 10.70 -14.36
C GLU A 58 9.08 11.08 -13.15
N GLU A 59 8.48 11.61 -12.07
CA GLU A 59 9.17 11.91 -10.83
C GLU A 59 9.75 10.63 -10.21
N ASN A 60 10.98 10.70 -9.73
CA ASN A 60 11.61 9.60 -9.00
C ASN A 60 11.06 9.54 -7.56
N LEU A 61 10.05 8.69 -7.37
CA LEU A 61 9.41 8.53 -6.07
C LEU A 61 10.33 7.89 -5.02
N TYR A 62 11.30 7.09 -5.44
CA TYR A 62 12.27 6.50 -4.51
C TYR A 62 13.10 7.58 -3.83
N THR A 63 13.58 8.57 -4.58
CA THR A 63 14.29 9.74 -4.03
C THR A 63 13.35 10.65 -3.23
N LEU A 64 12.12 10.89 -3.72
CA LEU A 64 11.12 11.69 -3.00
C LEU A 64 10.88 11.14 -1.59
N PHE A 65 10.76 9.82 -1.47
CA PHE A 65 10.59 9.11 -0.19
C PHE A 65 11.91 8.71 0.48
N LYS A 66 13.02 9.41 0.20
CA LYS A 66 14.30 9.25 0.90
C LYS A 66 14.87 7.83 0.85
N GLU A 67 14.73 7.18 -0.28
CA GLU A 67 15.35 5.88 -0.58
C GLU A 67 14.98 4.79 0.46
N PRO A 68 13.70 4.41 0.58
CA PRO A 68 13.27 3.39 1.51
C PRO A 68 13.83 2.01 1.15
N GLU A 69 14.12 1.20 2.16
CA GLU A 69 14.56 -0.20 1.99
C GLU A 69 13.37 -1.15 1.82
N LEU A 70 12.23 -0.81 2.44
CA LEU A 70 10.99 -1.58 2.43
C LEU A 70 9.79 -0.64 2.23
N LEU A 71 8.83 -1.06 1.41
CA LEU A 71 7.50 -0.47 1.33
C LEU A 71 6.47 -1.37 2.04
N ILE A 72 5.68 -0.78 2.94
CA ILE A 72 4.43 -1.37 3.44
C ILE A 72 3.27 -0.57 2.83
N HIS A 73 2.60 -1.17 1.83
CA HIS A 73 1.57 -0.50 1.06
C HIS A 73 0.18 -0.84 1.60
N LEU A 74 -0.43 0.14 2.28
CA LEU A 74 -1.76 0.03 2.90
C LEU A 74 -2.80 0.94 2.25
N SER A 75 -2.36 1.87 1.40
CA SER A 75 -3.24 2.83 0.76
C SER A 75 -4.16 2.16 -0.26
N TRP A 76 -5.45 2.51 -0.20
CA TRP A 76 -6.43 2.12 -1.21
C TRP A 76 -7.64 3.06 -1.15
N ALA A 77 -7.95 3.75 -2.23
CA ALA A 77 -9.07 4.67 -2.28
C ALA A 77 -10.42 3.95 -2.44
N GLY A 78 -11.51 4.58 -2.00
CA GLY A 78 -12.88 4.13 -2.23
C GLY A 78 -13.47 3.17 -1.19
N ILE A 79 -12.72 2.81 -0.14
CA ILE A 79 -13.25 2.02 0.98
C ILE A 79 -14.18 2.95 1.83
N PRO A 80 -15.37 2.45 2.25
CA PRO A 80 -15.89 1.07 2.24
C PRO A 80 -16.82 0.72 1.05
N HIS A 81 -16.82 1.46 -0.03
CA HIS A 81 -17.74 1.26 -1.15
C HIS A 81 -17.27 0.14 -2.10
N PHE A 82 -17.17 -1.11 -1.64
CA PHE A 82 -16.55 -2.26 -2.33
C PHE A 82 -17.06 -2.57 -3.75
N LYS A 83 -18.26 -2.06 -4.12
CA LYS A 83 -18.86 -2.24 -5.46
C LYS A 83 -18.54 -1.10 -6.44
N ASP A 84 -17.85 -0.04 -5.99
CA ASP A 84 -17.52 1.09 -6.83
C ASP A 84 -16.45 0.70 -7.86
N LEU A 85 -16.62 1.18 -9.10
CA LEU A 85 -15.66 0.93 -10.20
C LEU A 85 -14.32 1.68 -10.01
N ILE A 86 -14.22 2.62 -9.08
CA ILE A 86 -12.97 3.28 -8.73
C ILE A 86 -11.88 2.26 -8.37
N HIS A 87 -12.25 1.11 -7.83
CA HIS A 87 -11.30 0.06 -7.47
C HIS A 87 -10.54 -0.51 -8.67
N LEU A 88 -11.15 -0.49 -9.86
CA LEU A 88 -10.48 -0.92 -11.10
C LEU A 88 -9.45 0.11 -11.57
N LYS A 89 -9.76 1.40 -11.41
CA LYS A 89 -8.80 2.49 -11.67
C LYS A 89 -7.61 2.40 -10.70
N ASN A 90 -7.87 2.15 -9.43
CA ASN A 90 -6.83 2.03 -8.41
C ASN A 90 -5.75 1.01 -8.76
N VAL A 91 -6.06 -0.06 -9.51
CA VAL A 91 -5.07 -1.06 -9.92
C VAL A 91 -3.91 -0.41 -10.66
N GLY A 92 -4.22 0.39 -11.70
CA GLY A 92 -3.21 1.08 -12.50
C GLY A 92 -2.40 2.09 -11.69
N ASP A 93 -3.09 2.91 -10.90
CA ASP A 93 -2.46 3.97 -10.10
C ASP A 93 -1.49 3.37 -9.04
N ASN A 94 -1.94 2.35 -8.30
CA ASN A 94 -1.11 1.70 -7.28
C ASN A 94 0.03 0.87 -7.89
N PHE A 95 -0.22 0.20 -9.02
CA PHE A 95 0.85 -0.50 -9.73
C PHE A 95 1.92 0.48 -10.23
N ALA A 96 1.54 1.59 -10.85
CA ALA A 96 2.46 2.61 -11.33
C ALA A 96 3.32 3.18 -10.19
N PHE A 97 2.71 3.48 -9.04
CA PHE A 97 3.40 3.94 -7.83
C PHE A 97 4.46 2.95 -7.35
N ILE A 98 4.07 1.68 -7.16
CA ILE A 98 4.98 0.64 -6.66
C ILE A 98 6.08 0.35 -7.69
N ASN A 99 5.73 0.26 -8.97
CA ASN A 99 6.69 0.01 -10.04
C ASN A 99 7.73 1.14 -10.16
N ASN A 100 7.32 2.41 -10.01
CA ASN A 100 8.26 3.53 -9.98
C ASN A 100 9.31 3.35 -8.87
N LEU A 101 8.88 3.00 -7.66
CA LEU A 101 9.79 2.76 -6.53
C LEU A 101 10.74 1.58 -6.82
N LEU A 102 10.23 0.46 -7.35
CA LEU A 102 11.03 -0.72 -7.69
C LEU A 102 12.08 -0.43 -8.77
N GLN A 103 11.70 0.29 -9.83
CA GLN A 103 12.62 0.65 -10.92
C GLN A 103 13.73 1.60 -10.47
N ASN A 104 13.51 2.37 -9.41
CA ASN A 104 14.44 3.35 -8.88
C ASN A 104 15.25 2.88 -7.66
N GLY A 105 15.08 1.63 -7.19
CA GLY A 105 15.98 1.07 -6.18
C GLY A 105 15.33 0.41 -4.96
N LEU A 106 14.01 0.50 -4.80
CA LEU A 106 13.30 -0.24 -3.75
C LEU A 106 13.47 -1.76 -3.97
N LYS A 107 13.75 -2.50 -2.89
CA LYS A 107 14.02 -3.95 -2.97
C LYS A 107 12.88 -4.80 -2.45
N ASP A 108 12.25 -4.36 -1.36
CA ASP A 108 11.24 -5.15 -0.66
C ASP A 108 9.89 -4.42 -0.62
N VAL A 109 8.84 -5.16 -0.94
CA VAL A 109 7.47 -4.64 -0.96
C VAL A 109 6.53 -5.61 -0.24
N THR A 110 5.78 -5.08 0.71
CA THR A 110 4.64 -5.75 1.32
C THR A 110 3.37 -5.00 0.95
N VAL A 111 2.42 -5.67 0.29
CA VAL A 111 1.11 -5.11 -0.06
C VAL A 111 0.03 -5.84 0.72
N VAL A 112 -0.84 -5.08 1.39
CA VAL A 112 -1.97 -5.68 2.10
C VAL A 112 -3.08 -6.05 1.13
N GLY A 113 -3.43 -7.33 1.10
CA GLY A 113 -4.53 -7.90 0.34
C GLY A 113 -5.87 -7.81 1.08
N THR A 114 -6.85 -8.62 0.63
CA THR A 114 -8.16 -8.74 1.26
C THR A 114 -8.72 -10.15 1.09
N CYS A 115 -9.47 -10.63 2.07
CA CYS A 115 -10.19 -11.90 1.93
C CYS A 115 -11.23 -11.88 0.78
N LEU A 116 -11.67 -10.70 0.34
CA LEU A 116 -12.58 -10.55 -0.81
C LEU A 116 -11.95 -10.96 -2.16
N GLU A 117 -10.63 -11.16 -2.22
CA GLU A 117 -9.95 -11.75 -3.38
C GLU A 117 -10.38 -13.20 -3.60
N TYR A 118 -10.66 -13.94 -2.53
CA TYR A 118 -11.14 -15.33 -2.61
C TYR A 118 -12.62 -15.45 -2.98
N GLY A 119 -13.40 -14.37 -2.82
CA GLY A 119 -14.85 -14.39 -3.02
C GLY A 119 -15.58 -15.19 -1.93
N MET A 120 -16.74 -15.71 -2.27
CA MET A 120 -17.57 -16.49 -1.35
C MET A 120 -17.19 -17.97 -1.43
N GLN A 121 -16.19 -18.37 -0.65
CA GLN A 121 -15.76 -19.76 -0.52
C GLN A 121 -15.99 -20.25 0.90
N GLU A 122 -16.37 -21.50 1.05
CA GLU A 122 -16.58 -22.15 2.34
C GLU A 122 -15.27 -22.72 2.90
N GLY A 123 -15.17 -22.76 4.22
CA GLY A 123 -14.03 -23.31 4.92
C GLY A 123 -12.93 -22.30 5.26
N CYS A 124 -11.76 -22.82 5.62
CA CYS A 124 -10.59 -22.02 5.97
C CYS A 124 -9.85 -21.60 4.70
N LEU A 125 -9.70 -20.29 4.49
CA LEU A 125 -8.94 -19.76 3.36
C LEU A 125 -7.44 -20.06 3.54
N LYS A 126 -6.78 -20.41 2.43
CA LYS A 126 -5.34 -20.67 2.35
C LYS A 126 -4.74 -19.98 1.13
N GLU A 127 -3.44 -19.75 1.14
CA GLU A 127 -2.72 -19.03 0.10
C GLU A 127 -2.72 -19.75 -1.26
N ASP A 128 -2.86 -21.08 -1.27
CA ASP A 128 -2.90 -21.93 -2.48
C ASP A 128 -4.31 -22.05 -3.11
N MET A 129 -5.33 -21.49 -2.46
CA MET A 129 -6.69 -21.51 -2.99
C MET A 129 -6.85 -20.54 -4.17
N GLU A 130 -7.66 -20.96 -5.14
CA GLU A 130 -8.00 -20.11 -6.28
C GLU A 130 -8.77 -18.86 -5.83
N THR A 131 -8.35 -17.70 -6.30
CA THR A 131 -9.08 -16.43 -6.07
C THR A 131 -10.28 -16.34 -7.02
N ARG A 132 -11.46 -15.94 -6.48
CA ARG A 132 -12.73 -15.80 -7.20
C ARG A 132 -13.46 -14.52 -6.76
N PRO A 133 -12.86 -13.34 -6.96
CA PRO A 133 -13.43 -12.10 -6.48
C PRO A 133 -14.80 -11.81 -7.11
N THR A 134 -15.74 -11.38 -6.28
CA THR A 134 -17.12 -11.05 -6.70
C THR A 134 -17.43 -9.56 -6.62
N THR A 135 -16.45 -8.74 -6.22
CA THR A 135 -16.58 -7.29 -6.13
C THR A 135 -15.47 -6.58 -6.90
N PRO A 136 -15.68 -5.36 -7.43
CA PRO A 136 -14.61 -4.55 -8.02
C PRO A 136 -13.42 -4.35 -7.08
N TYR A 137 -13.65 -4.20 -5.77
CA TYR A 137 -12.58 -4.10 -4.77
C TYR A 137 -11.74 -5.37 -4.70
N GLY A 138 -12.38 -6.53 -4.50
CA GLY A 138 -11.66 -7.81 -4.45
C GLY A 138 -10.91 -8.09 -5.75
N LEU A 139 -11.54 -7.84 -6.90
CA LEU A 139 -10.91 -7.99 -8.21
C LEU A 139 -9.71 -7.05 -8.37
N GLY A 140 -9.86 -5.78 -7.98
CA GLY A 140 -8.76 -4.80 -8.07
C GLY A 140 -7.56 -5.21 -7.22
N LYS A 141 -7.79 -5.69 -6.00
CA LYS A 141 -6.71 -6.18 -5.11
C LYS A 141 -6.03 -7.44 -5.67
N ASP A 142 -6.80 -8.41 -6.17
CA ASP A 142 -6.26 -9.62 -6.80
C ASP A 142 -5.46 -9.29 -8.08
N CYS A 143 -5.94 -8.37 -8.91
CA CYS A 143 -5.19 -7.92 -10.10
C CYS A 143 -3.86 -7.26 -9.70
N LEU A 144 -3.85 -6.36 -8.72
CA LEU A 144 -2.61 -5.73 -8.25
C LEU A 144 -1.61 -6.78 -7.75
N ARG A 145 -2.06 -7.74 -6.94
CA ARG A 145 -1.22 -8.85 -6.48
C ARG A 145 -0.59 -9.60 -7.65
N ARG A 146 -1.39 -10.03 -8.64
CA ARG A 146 -0.92 -10.77 -9.82
C ARG A 146 0.06 -9.95 -10.66
N PHE A 147 -0.15 -8.63 -10.81
CA PHE A 147 0.78 -7.77 -11.55
C PHE A 147 2.13 -7.70 -10.82
N LEU A 148 2.12 -7.54 -9.50
CA LEU A 148 3.34 -7.48 -8.70
C LEU A 148 4.10 -8.82 -8.68
N GLU A 149 3.40 -9.95 -8.76
CA GLU A 149 4.03 -11.27 -8.89
C GLU A 149 4.88 -11.37 -10.17
N GLN A 150 4.51 -10.67 -11.25
CA GLN A 150 5.30 -10.64 -12.50
C GLN A 150 6.53 -9.72 -12.39
N THR A 151 6.60 -8.86 -11.37
CA THR A 151 7.78 -8.00 -11.15
C THR A 151 8.86 -8.65 -10.29
N LYS A 152 8.58 -9.81 -9.68
CA LYS A 152 9.58 -10.55 -8.92
C LYS A 152 10.72 -10.95 -9.85
N LYS A 153 11.93 -10.57 -9.50
CA LYS A 153 13.14 -11.11 -10.14
C LYS A 153 13.35 -12.53 -9.59
N GLU A 154 13.64 -13.48 -10.47
CA GLU A 154 14.06 -14.84 -10.11
C GLU A 154 15.34 -14.84 -9.30
#